data_0bb3ce378a33d2fdfea1d0483b26a1b2
#
_entry.id   0bb3ce378a33d2fdfea1d0483b26a1b2
#
_cell.length_a   1.000
_cell.length_b   1.000
_cell.length_c   1.000
_cell.angle_alpha   90.00
_cell.angle_beta   90.00
_cell.angle_gamma   90.00
#
_symmetry.space_group_name_H-M   'P 1'
#
loop_
_entity.id
_entity.type
_entity.pdbx_description
1 polymer ?
#
loop_
_entity_poly.entity_id
_entity_poly.type
_entity_poly.pdbx_seq_one_letter_code
_entity_poly.pdbx_strand_id
1 'polypeptide(L)'
;MRCKAGKTNEVASIANEKVLPILRKQQGFQDEIALVSNTDPSRVLALSFWSSRDDAERYQREQFSKIAQMLRPLCEGEPVVSTYDVNTSTVHHIHLGKAA
;
A
#
# COMPACT_ATOMS: atom_id res chain seq x y z
N MET A 1 -3.23 -7.84 4.09
CA MET A 1 -3.86 -7.28 5.30
C MET A 1 -5.27 -7.83 5.43
N ARG A 2 -5.66 -8.17 6.63
CA ARG A 2 -7.02 -8.64 6.89
C ARG A 2 -7.78 -7.59 7.72
N CYS A 3 -8.92 -7.16 7.22
CA CYS A 3 -9.78 -6.22 7.92
C CYS A 3 -10.67 -6.96 8.91
N LYS A 4 -11.04 -6.29 9.99
CA LYS A 4 -12.08 -6.80 10.87
C LYS A 4 -13.39 -6.90 10.12
N ALA A 5 -14.28 -7.78 10.58
CA ALA A 5 -15.56 -8.02 9.92
C ALA A 5 -16.33 -6.71 9.73
N GLY A 6 -16.79 -6.45 8.51
CA GLY A 6 -17.56 -5.26 8.16
C GLY A 6 -16.78 -3.96 8.10
N LYS A 7 -15.43 -4.00 8.18
CA LYS A 7 -14.60 -2.79 8.21
C LYS A 7 -13.90 -2.49 6.89
N THR A 8 -14.09 -3.30 5.86
CA THR A 8 -13.38 -3.10 4.59
C THR A 8 -13.67 -1.73 3.98
N ASN A 9 -14.91 -1.26 4.03
CA ASN A 9 -15.26 0.05 3.49
C ASN A 9 -14.63 1.19 4.28
N GLU A 10 -14.50 1.05 5.60
CA GLU A 10 -13.82 2.05 6.43
C GLU A 10 -12.33 2.09 6.12
N VAL A 11 -11.71 0.94 5.89
CA VAL A 11 -10.31 0.86 5.47
C VAL A 11 -10.12 1.58 4.13
N ALA A 12 -11.01 1.34 3.18
CA ALA A 12 -10.95 2.01 1.89
C ALA A 12 -11.10 3.53 2.01
N SER A 13 -12.00 4.00 2.87
CA SER A 13 -12.18 5.43 3.12
C SER A 13 -10.95 6.06 3.73
N ILE A 14 -10.34 5.42 4.73
CA ILE A 14 -9.11 5.92 5.34
C ILE A 14 -7.97 5.94 4.31
N ALA A 15 -7.86 4.90 3.50
CA ALA A 15 -6.84 4.85 2.46
C ALA A 15 -6.98 6.04 1.50
N ASN A 16 -8.19 6.32 1.03
CA ASN A 16 -8.43 7.42 0.10
C ASN A 16 -8.25 8.80 0.74
N GLU A 17 -8.73 8.98 1.96
CA GLU A 17 -8.80 10.30 2.60
C GLU A 17 -7.52 10.67 3.34
N LYS A 18 -6.82 9.70 3.91
CA LYS A 18 -5.68 9.96 4.80
C LYS A 18 -4.36 9.38 4.31
N VAL A 19 -4.38 8.17 3.75
CA VAL A 19 -3.16 7.50 3.33
C VAL A 19 -2.69 8.01 1.98
N LEU A 20 -3.57 8.11 1.01
CA LEU A 20 -3.20 8.53 -0.34
C LEU A 20 -2.58 9.93 -0.38
N PRO A 21 -3.08 10.95 0.35
CA PRO A 21 -2.41 12.24 0.41
C PRO A 21 -0.98 12.17 0.96
N ILE A 22 -0.72 11.28 1.92
CA ILE A 22 0.63 11.07 2.45
C ILE A 22 1.52 10.46 1.37
N LEU A 23 1.04 9.43 0.67
CA LEU A 23 1.79 8.78 -0.40
C LEU A 23 2.16 9.76 -1.52
N ARG A 24 1.22 10.60 -1.94
CA ARG A 24 1.44 11.56 -3.02
C ARG A 24 2.53 12.58 -2.73
N LYS A 25 2.83 12.82 -1.47
CA LYS A 25 3.87 13.74 -1.07
C LYS A 25 5.26 13.10 -1.01
N GLN A 26 5.32 11.78 -1.15
CA GLN A 26 6.61 11.08 -1.03
C GLN A 26 7.38 11.15 -2.34
N GLN A 27 8.70 11.35 -2.23
CA GLN A 27 9.56 11.32 -3.39
C GLN A 27 9.52 9.95 -4.04
N GLY A 28 9.35 9.94 -5.35
CA GLY A 28 9.39 8.70 -6.13
C GLY A 28 8.08 7.92 -6.16
N PHE A 29 7.04 8.38 -5.47
CA PHE A 29 5.75 7.72 -5.53
C PHE A 29 5.18 7.83 -6.94
N GLN A 30 4.72 6.70 -7.50
CA GLN A 30 4.15 6.66 -8.83
C GLN A 30 2.66 6.32 -8.82
N ASP A 31 2.30 5.22 -8.17
CA ASP A 31 0.91 4.76 -8.22
C ASP A 31 0.58 3.87 -7.04
N GLU A 32 -0.70 3.70 -6.79
CA GLU A 32 -1.19 2.81 -5.74
C GLU A 32 -2.43 2.08 -6.24
N ILE A 33 -2.50 0.78 -5.95
CA ILE A 33 -3.64 -0.06 -6.29
C ILE A 33 -4.05 -0.80 -5.03
N ALA A 34 -5.32 -0.71 -4.69
CA ALA A 34 -5.90 -1.46 -3.58
C ALA A 34 -6.78 -2.57 -4.15
N LEU A 35 -6.56 -3.78 -3.69
CA LEU A 35 -7.30 -4.96 -4.14
C LEU A 35 -8.04 -5.56 -2.97
N VAL A 36 -9.30 -5.91 -3.19
CA VAL A 36 -10.10 -6.65 -2.21
C VAL A 36 -10.35 -8.03 -2.79
N SER A 37 -10.12 -9.07 -1.98
CA SER A 37 -10.34 -10.44 -2.42
C SER A 37 -11.82 -10.65 -2.73
N ASN A 38 -12.11 -11.24 -3.89
CA ASN A 38 -13.50 -11.52 -4.27
C ASN A 38 -14.06 -12.79 -3.64
N THR A 39 -13.22 -13.59 -2.98
CA THR A 39 -13.64 -14.78 -2.24
C THR A 39 -13.65 -14.55 -0.73
N ASP A 40 -12.93 -13.55 -0.25
CA ASP A 40 -12.88 -13.18 1.16
C ASP A 40 -12.79 -11.65 1.27
N PRO A 41 -13.92 -10.95 1.35
CA PRO A 41 -13.93 -9.48 1.35
C PRO A 41 -13.17 -8.82 2.49
N SER A 42 -12.79 -9.58 3.52
CA SER A 42 -11.98 -9.02 4.62
C SER A 42 -10.49 -8.95 4.27
N ARG A 43 -10.05 -9.60 3.18
CA ARG A 43 -8.65 -9.56 2.75
C ARG A 43 -8.42 -8.44 1.75
N VAL A 44 -7.49 -7.57 2.09
CA VAL A 44 -7.12 -6.41 1.26
C VAL A 44 -5.63 -6.45 1.00
N LEU A 45 -5.25 -6.20 -0.24
CA LEU A 45 -3.86 -6.07 -0.63
C LEU A 45 -3.66 -4.69 -1.24
N ALA A 46 -2.74 -3.91 -0.68
CA ALA A 46 -2.40 -2.59 -1.21
C ALA A 46 -1.01 -2.66 -1.85
N LEU A 47 -0.94 -2.24 -3.11
CA LEU A 47 0.29 -2.19 -3.86
C LEU A 47 0.64 -0.73 -4.11
N SER A 48 1.86 -0.33 -3.75
CA SER A 48 2.37 0.99 -4.09
C SER A 48 3.58 0.84 -5.02
N PHE A 49 3.67 1.74 -5.99
CA PHE A 49 4.72 1.70 -7.01
C PHE A 49 5.61 2.92 -6.87
N TRP A 50 6.91 2.70 -6.98
CA TRP A 50 7.94 3.70 -6.70
C TRP A 50 8.95 3.75 -7.82
N SER A 51 9.57 4.93 -8.02
CA SER A 51 10.59 5.12 -9.04
C SER A 51 11.85 4.31 -8.78
N SER A 52 12.17 4.07 -7.50
CA SER A 52 13.35 3.32 -7.12
C SER A 52 13.09 2.55 -5.82
N ARG A 53 13.92 1.54 -5.59
CA ARG A 53 13.88 0.79 -4.33
C ARG A 53 14.18 1.71 -3.14
N ASP A 54 15.12 2.62 -3.29
CA ASP A 54 15.48 3.55 -2.22
C ASP A 54 14.31 4.43 -1.79
N ASP A 55 13.51 4.89 -2.74
CA ASP A 55 12.32 5.68 -2.43
C ASP A 55 11.28 4.86 -1.68
N ALA A 56 11.07 3.62 -2.09
CA ALA A 56 10.14 2.72 -1.40
C ALA A 56 10.62 2.41 0.02
N GLU A 57 11.90 2.16 0.20
CA GLU A 57 12.47 1.88 1.52
C GLU A 57 12.40 3.10 2.43
N ARG A 58 12.62 4.30 1.89
CA ARG A 58 12.50 5.54 2.65
C ARG A 58 11.07 5.73 3.15
N TYR A 59 10.09 5.53 2.29
CA TYR A 59 8.69 5.59 2.66
C TYR A 59 8.39 4.59 3.78
N GLN A 60 8.81 3.35 3.63
CA GLN A 60 8.57 2.31 4.62
C GLN A 60 9.19 2.69 5.97
N ARG A 61 10.40 3.21 5.96
CA ARG A 61 11.13 3.59 7.17
C ARG A 61 10.51 4.80 7.86
N GLU A 62 10.06 5.80 7.09
CA GLU A 62 9.65 7.09 7.64
C GLU A 62 8.15 7.22 7.85
N GLN A 63 7.32 6.57 7.04
CA GLN A 63 5.89 6.81 7.03
C GLN A 63 5.04 5.59 7.36
N PHE A 64 5.54 4.38 7.14
CA PHE A 64 4.69 3.20 7.23
C PHE A 64 4.11 3.00 8.63
N SER A 65 4.87 3.25 9.69
CA SER A 65 4.36 3.06 11.06
C SER A 65 3.18 4.00 11.35
N LYS A 66 3.21 5.21 10.82
CA LYS A 66 2.11 6.17 10.96
C LYS A 66 0.86 5.64 10.26
N ILE A 67 1.01 5.11 9.06
CA ILE A 67 -0.11 4.55 8.30
C ILE A 67 -0.65 3.29 8.98
N ALA A 68 0.24 2.43 9.47
CA ALA A 68 -0.17 1.24 10.20
C ALA A 68 -0.98 1.59 11.44
N GLN A 69 -0.62 2.67 12.16
CA GLN A 69 -1.38 3.12 13.31
C GLN A 69 -2.80 3.56 12.94
N MET A 70 -2.97 4.18 11.78
CA MET A 70 -4.30 4.58 11.31
C MET A 70 -5.20 3.38 11.00
N LEU A 71 -4.62 2.30 10.50
CA LEU A 71 -5.36 1.13 10.05
C LEU A 71 -5.51 0.06 11.12
N ARG A 72 -4.62 0.06 12.13
CA ARG A 72 -4.58 -1.01 13.14
C ARG A 72 -5.93 -1.27 13.83
N PRO A 73 -6.71 -0.24 14.21
CA PRO A 73 -8.01 -0.48 14.83
C PRO A 73 -9.01 -1.21 13.94
N LEU A 74 -8.81 -1.18 12.63
CA LEU A 74 -9.70 -1.78 11.64
C LEU A 74 -9.20 -3.11 11.11
N CYS A 75 -8.03 -3.56 11.56
CA CYS A 75 -7.37 -4.76 11.06
C CYS A 75 -7.28 -5.84 12.12
N GLU A 76 -7.26 -7.08 11.68
CA GLU A 76 -6.90 -8.23 12.50
C GLU A 76 -5.40 -8.47 12.33
N GLY A 77 -4.62 -8.25 13.38
CA GLY A 77 -3.18 -8.39 13.35
C GLY A 77 -2.48 -7.19 12.71
N GLU A 78 -1.16 -7.29 12.60
CA GLU A 78 -0.34 -6.23 12.03
C GLU A 78 -0.29 -6.33 10.51
N PRO A 79 -0.32 -5.20 9.79
CA PRO A 79 -0.07 -5.21 8.35
C PRO A 79 1.32 -5.77 8.05
N VAL A 80 1.40 -6.64 7.06
CA VAL A 80 2.66 -7.21 6.61
C VAL A 80 3.09 -6.51 5.33
N VAL A 81 4.34 -6.04 5.29
CA VAL A 81 4.89 -5.36 4.13
C VAL A 81 5.94 -6.25 3.48
N SER A 82 5.82 -6.40 2.16
CA SER A 82 6.83 -7.07 1.35
C SER A 82 7.17 -6.18 0.17
N THR A 83 8.41 -6.20 -0.27
CA THR A 83 8.87 -5.41 -1.41
C THR A 83 9.25 -6.34 -2.54
N TYR A 84 8.95 -5.90 -3.76
CA TYR A 84 9.21 -6.65 -4.97
C TYR A 84 9.75 -5.72 -6.04
N ASP A 85 10.65 -6.21 -6.87
CA ASP A 85 11.05 -5.50 -8.07
C ASP A 85 10.10 -5.88 -9.20
N VAL A 86 9.68 -4.89 -10.00
CA VAL A 86 8.85 -5.18 -11.16
C VAL A 86 9.71 -5.86 -12.23
N ASN A 87 9.33 -7.06 -12.60
CA ASN A 87 10.02 -7.79 -13.67
C ASN A 87 9.46 -7.41 -15.05
N THR A 88 8.13 -7.40 -15.19
CA THR A 88 7.47 -7.02 -16.43
C THR A 88 6.22 -6.23 -16.12
N SER A 89 5.91 -5.25 -16.96
CA SER A 89 4.68 -4.46 -16.83
C SER A 89 4.25 -3.96 -18.20
N THR A 90 2.95 -4.01 -18.46
CA THR A 90 2.36 -3.46 -19.68
C THR A 90 1.63 -2.14 -19.44
N VAL A 91 1.37 -1.80 -18.19
CA VAL A 91 0.55 -0.64 -17.80
C VAL A 91 1.39 0.45 -17.16
N HIS A 92 2.26 0.07 -16.23
CA HIS A 92 3.11 1.01 -15.53
C HIS A 92 4.47 1.09 -16.22
N HIS A 93 4.88 2.28 -16.64
CA HIS A 93 6.18 2.52 -17.26
C HIS A 93 7.25 2.57 -16.16
N ILE A 94 7.48 1.43 -15.52
CA ILE A 94 8.40 1.29 -14.40
C ILE A 94 9.63 0.54 -14.91
N HIS A 95 10.82 1.08 -14.62
CA HIS A 95 12.06 0.42 -14.98
C HIS A 95 12.22 -0.89 -14.22
N LEU A 96 12.67 -1.94 -14.91
CA LEU A 96 12.88 -3.24 -14.29
C LEU A 96 13.87 -3.12 -13.13
N GLY A 97 13.52 -3.73 -12.01
CA GLY A 97 14.36 -3.74 -10.83
C GLY A 97 14.36 -2.46 -10.03
N LYS A 98 13.52 -1.48 -10.36
CA LYS A 98 13.49 -0.19 -9.66
C LYS A 98 12.18 0.12 -8.96
N ALA A 99 11.13 -0.64 -9.22
CA ALA A 99 9.86 -0.48 -8.53
C ALA A 99 9.77 -1.49 -7.39
N ALA A 100 9.06 -1.15 -6.35
CA ALA A 100 8.89 -2.03 -5.20
C ALA A 100 7.45 -2.04 -4.72
#